data_fded5d70120077dabdf269797120e6f2
#
_entry.id   fded5d70120077dabdf269797120e6f2
#
_cell.length_a   1.000
_cell.length_b   1.000
_cell.length_c   1.000
_cell.angle_alpha   90.00
_cell.angle_beta   90.00
_cell.angle_gamma   90.00
#
_symmetry.space_group_name_H-M   'P 1'
#
loop_
_entity.id
_entity.type
_entity.pdbx_description
1 polymer ?
#
loop_
_entity_poly.entity_id
_entity_poly.type
_entity_poly.pdbx_seq_one_letter_code
_entity_poly.pdbx_strand_id
1 'polypeptide(L)'
;FTVSLSETTDGGMTISSSFKVMDENTKEDYDAGFTLAFTDGSKLDVLNAGNASGSHAVSIPGSAGAEGVTVTSSNVASTGLDFATGSTALGVEYHTASDFLADGLSMSFSASTDTGADATATYRVDSHYAIGATYVTDLGDTALTIGGGVSAADGSKTGTAVTNDTGGIHVGLSAVTGDLTVAVGF
;
A
#
# COMPACT_ATOMS: atom_id res chain seq x y z
N PHE A 1 6.02 -11.31 21.08
CA PHE A 1 6.74 -10.16 21.62
C PHE A 1 7.30 -9.33 20.47
N THR A 2 6.95 -8.04 20.42
CA THR A 2 7.40 -7.11 19.38
C THR A 2 8.44 -6.15 19.97
N VAL A 3 9.54 -5.97 19.29
CA VAL A 3 10.56 -4.95 19.59
C VAL A 3 10.43 -3.83 18.57
N SER A 4 10.27 -2.60 19.05
CA SER A 4 10.26 -1.41 18.22
C SER A 4 11.46 -0.53 18.59
N LEU A 5 12.21 -0.14 17.59
CA LEU A 5 13.38 0.71 17.69
C LEU A 5 13.12 2.00 16.92
N SER A 6 13.51 3.13 17.49
CA SER A 6 13.41 4.43 16.83
C SER A 6 14.49 5.35 17.33
N GLU A 7 15.13 6.06 16.43
CA GLU A 7 16.17 7.05 16.72
C GLU A 7 15.99 8.25 15.79
N THR A 8 16.20 9.44 16.32
CA THR A 8 16.15 10.69 15.54
C THR A 8 17.54 11.30 15.48
N THR A 9 17.99 11.60 14.28
CA THR A 9 19.29 12.26 14.04
C THR A 9 19.23 13.73 14.42
N ASP A 10 20.40 14.34 14.59
CA ASP A 10 20.53 15.80 14.86
C ASP A 10 19.87 16.65 13.75
N GLY A 11 19.78 16.13 12.53
CA GLY A 11 19.09 16.77 11.40
C GLY A 11 17.58 16.57 11.39
N GLY A 12 17.01 15.88 12.39
CA GLY A 12 15.57 15.66 12.52
C GLY A 12 15.01 14.48 11.71
N MET A 13 15.83 13.74 10.97
CA MET A 13 15.40 12.51 10.31
C MET A 13 15.24 11.38 11.35
N THR A 14 14.14 10.67 11.29
CA THR A 14 13.87 9.52 12.18
C THR A 14 14.04 8.21 11.43
N ILE A 15 14.80 7.29 12.03
CA ILE A 15 14.92 5.90 11.57
C ILE A 15 14.14 5.03 12.54
N SER A 16 13.24 4.19 12.04
CA SER A 16 12.48 3.26 12.87
C SER A 16 12.40 1.87 12.25
N SER A 17 12.34 0.86 13.10
CA SER A 17 12.14 -0.54 12.73
C SER A 17 11.35 -1.24 13.81
N SER A 18 10.54 -2.22 13.43
CA SER A 18 9.78 -3.06 14.36
C SER A 18 9.81 -4.50 13.89
N PHE A 19 10.10 -5.42 14.79
CA PHE A 19 10.15 -6.84 14.50
C PHE A 19 9.62 -7.68 15.64
N LYS A 20 9.09 -8.84 15.31
CA LYS A 20 8.63 -9.84 16.29
C LYS A 20 9.79 -10.73 16.70
N VAL A 21 9.98 -10.92 18.00
CA VAL A 21 11.06 -11.75 18.57
C VAL A 21 10.60 -13.18 18.82
N MET A 22 9.31 -13.40 19.06
CA MET A 22 8.73 -14.71 19.29
C MET A 22 7.30 -14.74 18.75
N ASP A 23 7.04 -15.62 17.81
CA ASP A 23 5.71 -16.11 17.49
C ASP A 23 5.78 -17.64 17.43
N GLU A 24 4.94 -18.33 18.22
CA GLU A 24 5.01 -19.78 18.37
C GLU A 24 4.65 -20.56 17.10
N ASN A 25 4.14 -19.90 16.06
CA ASN A 25 3.56 -20.57 14.90
C ASN A 25 4.12 -20.18 13.52
N THR A 26 4.99 -19.20 13.41
CA THR A 26 5.54 -18.82 12.10
C THR A 26 7.03 -18.55 12.17
N LYS A 27 7.78 -19.34 11.42
CA LYS A 27 9.24 -19.21 11.26
C LYS A 27 9.66 -18.04 10.35
N GLU A 28 8.75 -17.13 9.99
CA GLU A 28 8.89 -16.34 8.76
C GLU A 28 8.97 -14.82 8.95
N ASP A 29 8.97 -14.29 10.18
CA ASP A 29 9.03 -12.83 10.40
C ASP A 29 10.46 -12.34 10.75
N TYR A 30 11.46 -12.74 9.97
CA TYR A 30 12.83 -12.27 10.18
C TYR A 30 13.20 -11.02 9.35
N ASP A 31 12.35 -10.62 8.44
CA ASP A 31 12.61 -9.50 7.53
C ASP A 31 12.04 -8.21 8.08
N ALA A 32 12.61 -7.75 9.17
CA ALA A 32 12.32 -6.43 9.69
C ALA A 32 12.93 -5.38 8.76
N GLY A 33 12.11 -4.76 7.96
CA GLY A 33 12.51 -3.56 7.26
C GLY A 33 12.68 -2.37 8.20
N PHE A 34 12.97 -1.23 7.63
CA PHE A 34 13.04 0.03 8.36
C PHE A 34 12.38 1.16 7.59
N THR A 35 11.95 2.17 8.32
CA THR A 35 11.39 3.41 7.77
C THR A 35 12.33 4.56 8.07
N LEU A 36 12.62 5.37 7.05
CA LEU A 36 13.23 6.68 7.18
C LEU A 36 12.13 7.74 7.03
N ALA A 37 11.88 8.49 8.11
CA ALA A 37 10.97 9.64 8.07
C ALA A 37 11.78 10.93 8.00
N PHE A 38 11.51 11.75 7.00
CA PHE A 38 12.20 13.01 6.74
C PHE A 38 11.47 14.18 7.38
N THR A 39 12.18 15.29 7.57
CA THR A 39 11.65 16.49 8.24
C THR A 39 10.56 17.20 7.46
N ASP A 40 10.46 16.98 6.16
CA ASP A 40 9.40 17.52 5.30
C ASP A 40 8.10 16.68 5.35
N GLY A 41 8.08 15.59 6.15
CA GLY A 41 6.94 14.68 6.27
C GLY A 41 6.93 13.56 5.23
N SER A 42 7.89 13.51 4.32
CA SER A 42 8.06 12.36 3.43
C SER A 42 8.70 11.19 4.17
N LYS A 43 8.55 9.98 3.64
CA LYS A 43 9.17 8.78 4.21
C LYS A 43 9.59 7.78 3.14
N LEU A 44 10.59 6.98 3.48
CA LEU A 44 11.06 5.86 2.69
C LEU A 44 11.00 4.59 3.54
N ASP A 45 10.20 3.63 3.11
CA ASP A 45 10.12 2.29 3.66
C ASP A 45 11.04 1.36 2.86
N VAL A 46 11.89 0.61 3.56
CA VAL A 46 12.87 -0.31 2.98
C VAL A 46 12.64 -1.70 3.56
N LEU A 47 12.45 -2.69 2.73
CA LEU A 47 12.12 -4.10 3.03
C LEU A 47 10.76 -4.32 3.72
N ASN A 48 10.13 -3.28 4.23
CA ASN A 48 8.74 -3.25 4.72
C ASN A 48 7.83 -2.45 3.77
N ALA A 49 8.24 -2.36 2.51
CA ALA A 49 7.49 -1.67 1.48
C ALA A 49 6.13 -2.34 1.24
N GLY A 50 5.14 -1.51 1.01
CA GLY A 50 3.82 -1.95 0.59
C GLY A 50 3.62 -1.84 -0.93
N ASN A 51 2.38 -1.72 -1.33
CA ASN A 51 1.98 -1.43 -2.70
C ASN A 51 1.50 0.02 -2.78
N ALA A 52 2.30 0.89 -3.37
CA ALA A 52 2.00 2.31 -3.49
C ALA A 52 0.65 2.59 -4.17
N SER A 53 0.24 1.77 -5.14
CA SER A 53 -1.09 1.88 -5.74
C SER A 53 -2.19 1.59 -4.70
N GLY A 54 -2.08 0.50 -3.95
CA GLY A 54 -3.05 0.12 -2.92
C GLY A 54 -3.16 1.11 -1.77
N SER A 55 -2.05 1.78 -1.41
CA SER A 55 -2.01 2.79 -0.36
C SER A 55 -2.89 4.01 -0.63
N HIS A 56 -3.26 4.23 -1.89
CA HIS A 56 -4.11 5.33 -2.35
C HIS A 56 -5.51 4.90 -2.80
N ALA A 57 -5.90 3.66 -2.49
CA ALA A 57 -7.24 3.18 -2.76
C ALA A 57 -8.29 3.87 -1.86
N VAL A 58 -9.36 4.37 -2.47
CA VAL A 58 -10.47 4.96 -1.72
C VAL A 58 -11.35 3.86 -1.15
N SER A 59 -11.60 3.92 0.15
CA SER A 59 -12.51 2.99 0.82
C SER A 59 -13.96 3.29 0.44
N ILE A 60 -14.68 2.25 0.02
CA ILE A 60 -16.13 2.32 -0.20
C ILE A 60 -16.82 1.86 1.08
N PRO A 61 -17.69 2.68 1.69
CA PRO A 61 -18.43 2.29 2.88
C PRO A 61 -19.26 1.04 2.61
N GLY A 62 -19.08 0.02 3.45
CA GLY A 62 -19.95 -1.13 3.48
C GLY A 62 -21.22 -0.79 4.29
N SER A 63 -22.38 -1.22 3.84
CA SER A 63 -23.57 -1.17 4.69
C SER A 63 -23.44 -2.24 5.78
N ALA A 64 -23.51 -1.85 7.03
CA ALA A 64 -23.75 -2.78 8.12
C ALA A 64 -25.15 -3.36 7.95
N GLY A 65 -25.24 -4.64 7.58
CA GLY A 65 -26.42 -5.42 7.29
C GLY A 65 -27.69 -5.13 8.06
N ALA A 66 -28.35 -4.03 7.71
CA ALA A 66 -29.73 -3.81 8.03
C ALA A 66 -30.54 -4.14 6.76
N GLU A 67 -31.58 -4.94 6.92
CA GLU A 67 -32.58 -5.18 5.89
C GLU A 67 -32.17 -6.09 4.71
N GLY A 68 -31.28 -7.06 4.92
CA GLY A 68 -31.01 -8.09 3.90
C GLY A 68 -30.20 -7.65 2.69
N VAL A 69 -29.64 -6.47 2.70
CA VAL A 69 -28.66 -6.01 1.72
C VAL A 69 -27.26 -6.14 2.33
N THR A 70 -26.57 -7.19 2.01
CA THR A 70 -25.15 -7.35 2.36
C THR A 70 -24.32 -6.60 1.31
N VAL A 71 -23.95 -5.38 1.60
CA VAL A 71 -22.88 -4.72 0.85
C VAL A 71 -21.59 -4.98 1.60
N THR A 72 -20.75 -5.81 1.07
CA THR A 72 -19.37 -5.98 1.54
C THR A 72 -18.66 -4.63 1.34
N SER A 73 -18.05 -4.09 2.40
CA SER A 73 -17.08 -3.01 2.21
C SER A 73 -15.98 -3.56 1.32
N SER A 74 -15.87 -3.05 0.13
CA SER A 74 -14.72 -3.31 -0.70
C SER A 74 -13.93 -2.02 -0.78
N ASN A 75 -12.66 -2.08 -0.47
CA ASN A 75 -11.74 -1.13 -1.06
C ASN A 75 -11.92 -1.26 -2.57
N VAL A 76 -11.85 -0.17 -3.30
CA VAL A 76 -11.67 -0.25 -4.74
C VAL A 76 -10.37 -1.03 -4.89
N ALA A 77 -10.52 -2.32 -5.13
CA ALA A 77 -9.41 -3.23 -5.06
C ALA A 77 -8.38 -2.76 -6.06
N SER A 78 -7.20 -2.49 -5.58
CA SER A 78 -6.03 -2.73 -6.38
C SER A 78 -6.26 -4.14 -6.95
N THR A 79 -6.44 -4.25 -8.22
CA THR A 79 -6.81 -5.44 -8.95
C THR A 79 -5.89 -6.60 -8.61
N GLY A 80 -6.18 -7.41 -7.62
CA GLY A 80 -5.55 -8.72 -7.40
C GLY A 80 -4.02 -8.83 -7.48
N LEU A 81 -3.31 -7.73 -7.65
CA LEU A 81 -1.85 -7.60 -7.67
C LEU A 81 -1.31 -7.20 -6.29
N ASP A 82 -1.94 -7.67 -5.26
CA ASP A 82 -1.52 -7.48 -3.88
C ASP A 82 -0.32 -8.39 -3.55
N PHE A 83 0.73 -8.24 -4.33
CA PHE A 83 1.93 -9.06 -4.22
C PHE A 83 2.91 -8.57 -3.15
N ALA A 84 2.70 -7.39 -2.61
CA ALA A 84 3.66 -6.75 -1.71
C ALA A 84 3.32 -6.92 -0.23
N THR A 85 2.35 -7.70 0.14
CA THR A 85 1.98 -7.93 1.55
C THR A 85 2.70 -9.11 2.20
N GLY A 86 3.63 -9.73 1.49
CA GLY A 86 4.46 -10.79 2.05
C GLY A 86 5.71 -10.22 2.73
N SER A 87 6.04 -10.73 3.91
CA SER A 87 7.24 -10.43 4.70
C SER A 87 8.58 -10.74 3.99
N THR A 88 8.55 -11.08 2.72
CA THR A 88 9.69 -11.51 1.91
C THR A 88 9.95 -10.62 0.70
N ALA A 89 9.15 -9.58 0.47
CA ALA A 89 9.37 -8.69 -0.67
C ALA A 89 10.58 -7.78 -0.41
N LEU A 90 11.62 -7.97 -1.19
CA LEU A 90 12.76 -7.07 -1.22
C LEU A 90 12.37 -5.80 -1.99
N GLY A 91 11.87 -4.81 -1.29
CA GLY A 91 11.35 -3.63 -1.94
C GLY A 91 11.55 -2.33 -1.18
N VAL A 92 11.25 -1.26 -1.87
CA VAL A 92 11.23 0.10 -1.33
C VAL A 92 9.91 0.77 -1.68
N GLU A 93 9.41 1.60 -0.76
CA GLU A 93 8.26 2.46 -1.00
C GLU A 93 8.57 3.86 -0.49
N TYR A 94 8.47 4.84 -1.38
CA TYR A 94 8.62 6.25 -1.03
C TYR A 94 7.25 6.91 -0.99
N HIS A 95 6.98 7.63 0.09
CA HIS A 95 5.78 8.44 0.27
C HIS A 95 6.19 9.91 0.31
N THR A 96 5.57 10.71 -0.53
CA THR A 96 5.76 12.17 -0.45
C THR A 96 5.15 12.73 0.84
N ALA A 97 5.59 13.90 1.24
CA ALA A 97 4.81 14.69 2.21
C ALA A 97 3.39 14.92 1.66
N SER A 98 2.42 15.13 2.56
CA SER A 98 1.17 15.77 2.18
C SER A 98 1.49 17.15 1.60
N ASP A 99 0.72 17.59 0.64
CA ASP A 99 0.93 18.90 -0.01
C ASP A 99 2.19 18.98 -0.90
N PHE A 100 2.68 17.83 -1.41
CA PHE A 100 3.94 17.74 -2.16
C PHE A 100 4.01 18.64 -3.40
N LEU A 101 2.96 18.68 -4.21
CA LEU A 101 2.85 19.53 -5.42
C LEU A 101 1.69 20.52 -5.32
N ALA A 102 0.70 20.23 -4.50
CA ALA A 102 -0.50 21.02 -4.28
C ALA A 102 -1.07 20.66 -2.91
N ASP A 103 -1.73 21.60 -2.27
CA ASP A 103 -2.41 21.39 -1.00
C ASP A 103 -3.35 20.17 -1.10
N GLY A 104 -3.23 19.23 -0.18
CA GLY A 104 -4.00 18.00 -0.13
C GLY A 104 -3.55 16.89 -1.07
N LEU A 105 -2.47 17.06 -1.84
CA LEU A 105 -1.95 16.01 -2.71
C LEU A 105 -0.82 15.23 -2.04
N SER A 106 -0.99 13.92 -1.94
CA SER A 106 0.07 12.97 -1.57
C SER A 106 0.26 11.91 -2.64
N MET A 107 1.47 11.41 -2.77
CA MET A 107 1.83 10.39 -3.74
C MET A 107 2.72 9.32 -3.11
N SER A 108 2.69 8.11 -3.66
CA SER A 108 3.62 7.05 -3.29
C SER A 108 4.14 6.34 -4.53
N PHE A 109 5.37 5.82 -4.41
CA PHE A 109 6.07 5.05 -5.44
C PHE A 109 6.66 3.82 -4.78
N SER A 110 6.39 2.63 -5.31
CA SER A 110 7.00 1.41 -4.82
C SER A 110 7.62 0.60 -5.93
N ALA A 111 8.70 -0.09 -5.57
CA ALA A 111 9.37 -1.05 -6.43
C ALA A 111 9.83 -2.22 -5.57
N SER A 112 9.60 -3.44 -6.02
CA SER A 112 10.10 -4.65 -5.39
C SER A 112 10.64 -5.62 -6.41
N THR A 113 11.63 -6.39 -6.00
CA THR A 113 12.19 -7.50 -6.76
C THR A 113 12.00 -8.77 -5.95
N ASP A 114 11.61 -9.85 -6.62
CA ASP A 114 11.47 -11.16 -6.00
C ASP A 114 10.52 -11.17 -4.79
N THR A 115 9.23 -11.13 -5.04
CA THR A 115 8.20 -11.13 -3.99
C THR A 115 8.05 -12.48 -3.26
N GLY A 116 9.09 -13.30 -3.25
CA GLY A 116 9.14 -14.58 -2.56
C GLY A 116 8.23 -15.61 -3.21
N ALA A 117 8.81 -16.51 -3.99
CA ALA A 117 8.09 -17.68 -4.40
C ALA A 117 7.87 -18.59 -3.19
N ASP A 118 6.65 -18.82 -2.79
CA ASP A 118 6.34 -20.08 -2.14
C ASP A 118 6.86 -21.20 -3.08
N ALA A 119 7.70 -22.08 -2.56
CA ALA A 119 8.29 -23.18 -3.34
C ALA A 119 7.22 -24.08 -4.00
N THR A 120 5.97 -23.91 -3.63
CA THR A 120 4.78 -24.59 -4.17
C THR A 120 3.99 -23.72 -5.16
N ALA A 121 4.32 -22.40 -5.28
CA ALA A 121 3.60 -21.52 -6.19
C ALA A 121 3.94 -21.85 -7.66
N THR A 122 2.89 -22.00 -8.45
CA THR A 122 3.04 -22.23 -9.90
C THR A 122 3.54 -20.99 -10.63
N TYR A 123 3.40 -19.82 -10.02
CA TYR A 123 3.78 -18.51 -10.55
C TYR A 123 4.62 -17.74 -9.51
N ARG A 124 5.60 -17.03 -10.00
CA ARG A 124 6.48 -16.17 -9.24
C ARG A 124 6.39 -14.76 -9.80
N VAL A 125 6.38 -13.76 -8.93
CA VAL A 125 6.55 -12.36 -9.34
C VAL A 125 8.02 -12.01 -9.24
N ASP A 126 8.62 -11.65 -10.36
CA ASP A 126 10.05 -11.33 -10.44
C ASP A 126 10.32 -9.84 -10.15
N SER A 127 9.38 -8.98 -10.53
CA SER A 127 9.42 -7.54 -10.20
C SER A 127 8.02 -6.95 -10.10
N HIS A 128 7.86 -5.94 -9.27
CA HIS A 128 6.62 -5.19 -9.11
C HIS A 128 6.92 -3.71 -8.97
N TYR A 129 6.14 -2.88 -9.65
CA TYR A 129 6.21 -1.43 -9.61
C TYR A 129 4.81 -0.87 -9.42
N ALA A 130 4.69 0.13 -8.56
CA ALA A 130 3.42 0.82 -8.38
C ALA A 130 3.61 2.31 -8.13
N ILE A 131 2.61 3.07 -8.51
CA ILE A 131 2.47 4.49 -8.21
C ILE A 131 1.03 4.74 -7.80
N GLY A 132 0.85 5.54 -6.77
CA GLY A 132 -0.47 5.98 -6.30
C GLY A 132 -0.48 7.45 -5.96
N ALA A 133 -1.66 8.04 -5.97
CA ALA A 133 -1.88 9.42 -5.56
C ALA A 133 -3.24 9.58 -4.89
N THR A 134 -3.29 10.42 -3.85
CA THR A 134 -4.53 10.83 -3.19
C THR A 134 -4.57 12.35 -3.13
N TYR A 135 -5.70 12.91 -3.52
CA TYR A 135 -6.01 14.33 -3.38
C TYR A 135 -7.19 14.50 -2.43
N VAL A 136 -6.99 15.31 -1.40
CA VAL A 136 -8.01 15.63 -0.40
C VAL A 136 -8.26 17.13 -0.45
N THR A 137 -9.53 17.52 -0.51
CA THR A 137 -9.94 18.93 -0.51
C THR A 137 -11.31 19.11 0.10
N ASP A 138 -11.62 20.29 0.58
CA ASP A 138 -12.93 20.65 1.09
C ASP A 138 -13.70 21.49 0.07
N LEU A 139 -14.94 21.10 -0.17
CA LEU A 139 -15.93 21.82 -0.98
C LEU A 139 -17.05 22.33 -0.05
N GLY A 140 -16.80 23.43 0.65
CA GLY A 140 -17.67 23.90 1.70
C GLY A 140 -17.71 22.94 2.88
N ASP A 141 -18.87 22.38 3.21
CA ASP A 141 -19.04 21.43 4.32
C ASP A 141 -18.79 19.98 3.91
N THR A 142 -18.30 19.74 2.69
CA THR A 142 -18.05 18.41 2.15
C THR A 142 -16.54 18.16 1.99
N ALA A 143 -16.02 17.18 2.70
CA ALA A 143 -14.66 16.68 2.48
C ALA A 143 -14.66 15.72 1.28
N LEU A 144 -13.84 16.01 0.28
CA LEU A 144 -13.68 15.23 -0.94
C LEU A 144 -12.32 14.53 -0.95
N THR A 145 -12.31 13.23 -1.19
CA THR A 145 -11.10 12.44 -1.40
C THR A 145 -11.14 11.81 -2.79
N ILE A 146 -10.11 12.04 -3.58
CA ILE A 146 -9.90 11.37 -4.86
C ILE A 146 -8.60 10.58 -4.72
N GLY A 147 -8.66 9.28 -4.96
CA GLY A 147 -7.49 8.42 -4.85
C GLY A 147 -7.41 7.44 -6.00
N GLY A 148 -6.22 7.02 -6.33
CA GLY A 148 -6.02 6.03 -7.38
C GLY A 148 -4.58 5.64 -7.54
N GLY A 149 -4.37 4.61 -8.35
CA GLY A 149 -3.03 4.12 -8.62
C GLY A 149 -2.98 3.18 -9.80
N VAL A 150 -1.76 2.96 -10.22
CA VAL A 150 -1.40 1.98 -11.25
C VAL A 150 -0.32 1.06 -10.70
N SER A 151 -0.37 -0.20 -11.10
CA SER A 151 0.65 -1.18 -10.76
C SER A 151 0.97 -2.06 -11.95
N ALA A 152 2.19 -2.55 -12.01
CA ALA A 152 2.63 -3.53 -12.98
C ALA A 152 3.54 -4.55 -12.30
N ALA A 153 3.44 -5.80 -12.72
CA ALA A 153 4.28 -6.87 -12.24
C ALA A 153 4.69 -7.76 -13.40
N ASP A 154 5.98 -8.11 -13.41
CA ASP A 154 6.54 -9.13 -14.29
C ASP A 154 6.57 -10.45 -13.51
N GLY A 155 6.10 -11.50 -14.12
CA GLY A 155 6.04 -12.80 -13.48
C GLY A 155 6.59 -13.91 -14.36
N SER A 156 7.07 -14.97 -13.72
CA SER A 156 7.53 -16.18 -14.38
C SER A 156 6.80 -17.41 -13.83
N LYS A 157 6.70 -18.42 -14.66
CA LYS A 157 6.17 -19.72 -14.24
C LYS A 157 7.32 -20.66 -13.92
N THR A 158 7.31 -21.21 -12.71
CA THR A 158 8.32 -22.19 -12.28
C THR A 158 8.38 -23.38 -13.24
N GLY A 159 9.56 -23.64 -13.79
CA GLY A 159 9.82 -24.77 -14.68
C GLY A 159 9.40 -24.61 -16.15
N THR A 160 8.97 -23.42 -16.55
CA THR A 160 8.65 -23.11 -17.96
C THR A 160 9.13 -21.70 -18.30
N ALA A 161 9.48 -21.45 -19.58
CA ALA A 161 9.87 -20.10 -20.05
C ALA A 161 8.64 -19.20 -20.33
N VAL A 162 7.59 -19.34 -19.53
CA VAL A 162 6.39 -18.50 -19.70
C VAL A 162 6.48 -17.31 -18.76
N THR A 163 6.52 -16.12 -19.34
CA THR A 163 6.35 -14.84 -18.62
C THR A 163 4.85 -14.55 -18.52
N ASN A 164 4.45 -13.97 -17.42
CA ASN A 164 3.07 -13.55 -17.19
C ASN A 164 3.10 -12.13 -16.60
N ASP A 165 3.10 -11.15 -17.50
CA ASP A 165 3.09 -9.75 -17.13
C ASP A 165 1.66 -9.34 -16.84
N THR A 166 1.45 -8.66 -15.71
CA THR A 166 0.13 -8.19 -15.28
C THR A 166 0.20 -6.73 -14.90
N GLY A 167 -0.93 -6.04 -15.00
CA GLY A 167 -1.03 -4.65 -14.60
C GLY A 167 -2.44 -4.32 -14.11
N GLY A 168 -2.54 -3.30 -13.29
CA GLY A 168 -3.78 -2.84 -12.74
C GLY A 168 -3.85 -1.32 -12.65
N ILE A 169 -5.06 -0.81 -12.75
CA ILE A 169 -5.38 0.60 -12.51
C ILE A 169 -6.64 0.66 -11.67
N HIS A 170 -6.67 1.56 -10.72
CA HIS A 170 -7.89 1.89 -9.99
C HIS A 170 -8.00 3.40 -9.79
N VAL A 171 -9.23 3.87 -9.63
CA VAL A 171 -9.54 5.24 -9.22
C VAL A 171 -10.79 5.21 -8.36
N GLY A 172 -10.80 6.00 -7.31
CA GLY A 172 -11.95 6.15 -6.40
C GLY A 172 -12.17 7.59 -6.01
N LEU A 173 -13.42 7.87 -5.64
CA LEU A 173 -13.86 9.16 -5.13
C LEU A 173 -14.73 8.92 -3.90
N SER A 174 -14.49 9.66 -2.84
CA SER A 174 -15.32 9.68 -1.65
C SER A 174 -15.66 11.11 -1.28
N ALA A 175 -16.92 11.33 -0.91
CA ALA A 175 -17.43 12.60 -0.40
C ALA A 175 -18.08 12.38 0.96
N VAL A 176 -17.69 13.19 1.95
CA VAL A 176 -18.21 13.12 3.33
C VAL A 176 -18.85 14.47 3.69
N THR A 177 -20.13 14.46 4.03
CA THR A 177 -20.89 15.63 4.47
C THR A 177 -21.65 15.30 5.74
N GLY A 178 -21.22 15.81 6.89
CA GLY A 178 -21.77 15.41 8.18
C GLY A 178 -21.62 13.90 8.40
N ASP A 179 -22.73 13.21 8.66
CA ASP A 179 -22.76 11.76 8.87
C ASP A 179 -22.92 10.95 7.57
N LEU A 180 -23.04 11.62 6.42
CA LEU A 180 -23.21 10.94 5.15
C LEU A 180 -21.86 10.77 4.42
N THR A 181 -21.55 9.54 4.05
CA THR A 181 -20.42 9.22 3.17
C THR A 181 -20.93 8.56 1.89
N VAL A 182 -20.52 9.09 0.76
CA VAL A 182 -20.77 8.51 -0.56
C VAL A 182 -19.42 8.25 -1.23
N ALA A 183 -19.24 7.04 -1.75
CA ALA A 183 -18.02 6.71 -2.48
C ALA A 183 -18.33 5.89 -3.72
N VAL A 184 -17.48 6.05 -4.74
CA VAL A 184 -17.52 5.31 -5.99
C VAL A 184 -16.10 4.97 -6.42
N GLY A 185 -15.91 3.85 -7.09
CA GLY A 185 -14.61 3.47 -7.60
C GLY A 185 -14.69 2.48 -8.77
N PHE A 186 -13.54 2.41 -9.45
CA PHE A 186 -13.31 1.57 -10.63
C PHE A 186 -11.97 0.88 -10.49
#